data_5e949f10b3f680a419892ffd7ca1caa2
#
_entry.id   5e949f10b3f680a419892ffd7ca1caa2
#
_cell.length_a   1.000
_cell.length_b   1.000
_cell.length_c   1.000
_cell.angle_alpha   90.00
_cell.angle_beta   90.00
_cell.angle_gamma   90.00
#
_symmetry.space_group_name_H-M   'P 1'
#
loop_
_entity.id
_entity.type
_entity.pdbx_description
1 polymer ?
#
loop_
_entity_poly.entity_id
_entity_poly.type
_entity_poly.pdbx_seq_one_letter_code
_entity_poly.pdbx_strand_id
1 'polypeptide(L)'
;VAKLSANRGMILDRNGEALAVSTPVDTVWADPRKLAEVPQDFPRLAKALDRDPQWLARRVTSNLDREFVFLARHMRPSDAAKVKALDIPGVDTLREYRRYYPAGEVTGHLLGFTNVDDVGQEGLELAYDHWLGGEPGAKRVMRDSLGRTIEDIERIKAPRPGQDLRTSIDL
;
A
#
# COMPACT_ATOMS: atom_id res chain seq x y z
N VAL A 1 5.02 -0.92 -15.55
CA VAL A 1 5.43 -1.89 -14.53
C VAL A 1 4.88 -1.49 -13.17
N ALA A 2 4.16 -2.38 -12.51
CA ALA A 2 3.61 -2.15 -11.19
C ALA A 2 4.44 -2.91 -10.14
N LYS A 3 4.69 -2.25 -9.00
CA LYS A 3 5.37 -2.85 -7.86
C LYS A 3 4.41 -3.80 -7.13
N LEU A 4 4.90 -4.99 -6.77
CA LEU A 4 4.19 -5.93 -5.93
C LEU A 4 4.84 -5.92 -4.54
N SER A 5 4.12 -5.43 -3.55
CA SER A 5 4.62 -5.38 -2.18
C SER A 5 4.78 -6.78 -1.60
N ALA A 6 5.88 -7.01 -0.87
CA ALA A 6 6.10 -8.24 -0.15
C ALA A 6 5.41 -8.18 1.21
N ASN A 7 4.84 -9.32 1.64
CA ASN A 7 4.30 -9.44 2.99
C ASN A 7 5.46 -9.50 3.98
N ARG A 8 5.46 -8.57 4.95
CA ARG A 8 6.49 -8.48 5.97
C ARG A 8 6.31 -9.60 6.99
N GLY A 9 7.41 -10.26 7.40
CA GLY A 9 7.37 -11.34 8.38
C GLY A 9 6.87 -10.87 9.75
N MET A 10 6.28 -11.78 10.50
CA MET A 10 5.80 -11.50 11.86
C MET A 10 6.95 -11.44 12.86
N ILE A 11 6.78 -10.63 13.89
CA ILE A 11 7.60 -10.71 15.10
C ILE A 11 6.80 -11.50 16.13
N LEU A 12 7.38 -12.56 16.66
CA LEU A 12 6.73 -13.49 17.58
C LEU A 12 7.39 -13.43 18.95
N ASP A 13 6.61 -13.69 20.00
CA ASP A 13 7.17 -13.88 21.35
C ASP A 13 7.78 -15.27 21.47
N ARG A 14 8.30 -15.60 22.67
CA ARG A 14 8.93 -16.90 22.91
C ARG A 14 7.96 -18.09 22.77
N ASN A 15 6.66 -17.84 22.90
CA ASN A 15 5.62 -18.86 22.79
C ASN A 15 5.02 -18.94 21.38
N GLY A 16 5.53 -18.15 20.43
CA GLY A 16 5.04 -18.12 19.05
C GLY A 16 3.82 -17.23 18.84
N GLU A 17 3.42 -16.43 19.83
CA GLU A 17 2.33 -15.47 19.66
C GLU A 17 2.81 -14.21 18.96
N ALA A 18 1.96 -13.63 18.13
CA ALA A 18 2.33 -12.50 17.31
C ALA A 18 2.41 -11.20 18.12
N LEU A 19 3.56 -10.52 18.01
CA LEU A 19 3.79 -9.18 18.57
C LEU A 19 3.71 -8.10 17.49
N ALA A 20 3.98 -8.46 16.24
CA ALA A 20 3.81 -7.59 15.07
C ALA A 20 3.32 -8.42 13.90
N VAL A 21 2.25 -7.98 13.26
CA VAL A 21 1.68 -8.64 12.08
C VAL A 21 1.44 -7.62 10.98
N SER A 22 1.53 -8.06 9.73
CA SER A 22 1.19 -7.25 8.58
C SER A 22 -0.25 -7.53 8.16
N THR A 23 -1.03 -6.47 8.05
CA THR A 23 -2.41 -6.55 7.56
C THR A 23 -2.49 -5.95 6.16
N PRO A 24 -3.23 -6.60 5.23
CA PRO A 24 -3.38 -6.06 3.88
C PRO A 24 -4.21 -4.78 3.89
N VAL A 25 -3.74 -3.80 3.14
CA VAL A 25 -4.42 -2.54 2.87
C VAL A 25 -4.32 -2.26 1.38
N ASP A 26 -5.14 -1.38 0.87
CA ASP A 26 -5.09 -1.00 -0.53
C ASP A 26 -4.79 0.48 -0.67
N THR A 27 -3.89 0.80 -1.58
CA THR A 27 -3.53 2.18 -1.90
C THR A 27 -4.15 2.54 -3.24
N VAL A 28 -4.84 3.68 -3.27
CA VAL A 28 -5.41 4.23 -4.50
C VAL A 28 -4.38 5.19 -5.10
N TRP A 29 -4.09 4.98 -6.37
CA TRP A 29 -3.18 5.82 -7.13
C TRP A 29 -3.81 6.22 -8.47
N ALA A 30 -3.24 7.21 -9.12
CA ALA A 30 -3.72 7.67 -10.40
C ALA A 30 -2.58 8.05 -11.32
N ASP A 31 -2.86 7.94 -12.64
CA ASP A 31 -2.11 8.65 -13.67
C ASP A 31 -2.75 10.02 -13.84
N PRO A 32 -2.08 11.11 -13.41
CA PRO A 32 -2.69 12.45 -13.43
C PRO A 32 -3.10 12.90 -14.82
N ARG A 33 -2.36 12.48 -15.85
CA ARG A 33 -2.65 12.88 -17.23
C ARG A 33 -3.95 12.25 -17.73
N LYS A 34 -4.19 11.00 -17.36
CA LYS A 34 -5.44 10.31 -17.72
C LYS A 34 -6.61 10.85 -16.92
N LEU A 35 -6.43 11.06 -15.63
CA LEU A 35 -7.49 11.57 -14.76
C LEU A 35 -7.88 13.00 -15.15
N ALA A 36 -6.93 13.83 -15.61
CA ALA A 36 -7.20 15.19 -16.05
C ALA A 36 -8.15 15.27 -17.24
N GLU A 37 -8.30 14.18 -18.00
CA GLU A 37 -9.20 14.12 -19.16
C GLU A 37 -10.68 13.97 -18.75
N VAL A 38 -10.94 13.64 -17.49
CA VAL A 38 -12.31 13.36 -16.98
C VAL A 38 -12.63 14.17 -15.73
N PRO A 39 -12.52 15.52 -15.77
CA PRO A 39 -12.75 16.36 -14.60
C PRO A 39 -14.17 16.23 -14.02
N GLN A 40 -15.14 15.79 -14.82
CA GLN A 40 -16.51 15.54 -14.38
C GLN A 40 -16.59 14.40 -13.36
N ASP A 41 -15.59 13.53 -13.28
CA ASP A 41 -15.55 12.42 -12.34
C ASP A 41 -14.91 12.80 -10.99
N PHE A 42 -14.32 13.99 -10.90
CA PHE A 42 -13.63 14.41 -9.68
C PHE A 42 -14.53 14.46 -8.45
N PRO A 43 -15.78 14.98 -8.51
CA PRO A 43 -16.63 15.01 -7.31
C PRO A 43 -16.92 13.62 -6.75
N ARG A 44 -17.26 12.65 -7.60
CA ARG A 44 -17.56 11.30 -7.11
C ARG A 44 -16.33 10.56 -6.63
N LEU A 45 -15.17 10.78 -7.28
CA LEU A 45 -13.91 10.21 -6.82
C LEU A 45 -13.50 10.81 -5.47
N ALA A 46 -13.55 12.12 -5.33
CA ALA A 46 -13.21 12.79 -4.08
C ALA A 46 -14.12 12.33 -2.93
N LYS A 47 -15.41 12.14 -3.19
CA LYS A 47 -16.32 11.61 -2.18
C LYS A 47 -15.93 10.20 -1.73
N ALA A 48 -15.58 9.33 -2.67
CA ALA A 48 -15.15 7.96 -2.34
C ALA A 48 -13.83 7.94 -1.57
N LEU A 49 -12.95 8.93 -1.80
CA LEU A 49 -11.67 9.08 -1.10
C LEU A 49 -11.81 9.85 0.22
N ASP A 50 -12.99 10.38 0.52
CA ASP A 50 -13.24 11.26 1.67
C ASP A 50 -12.32 12.49 1.64
N ARG A 51 -12.24 13.12 0.48
CA ARG A 51 -11.41 14.30 0.22
C ARG A 51 -12.22 15.40 -0.47
N ASP A 52 -11.74 16.65 -0.34
CA ASP A 52 -12.30 17.80 -1.04
C ASP A 52 -12.03 17.68 -2.55
N PRO A 53 -13.03 17.89 -3.42
CA PRO A 53 -12.81 17.90 -4.86
C PRO A 53 -11.74 18.89 -5.32
N GLN A 54 -11.59 20.01 -4.64
CA GLN A 54 -10.53 20.99 -4.95
C GLN A 54 -9.14 20.45 -4.64
N TRP A 55 -9.00 19.68 -3.55
CA TRP A 55 -7.74 18.99 -3.25
C TRP A 55 -7.38 18.05 -4.38
N LEU A 56 -8.35 17.26 -4.86
CA LEU A 56 -8.12 16.32 -5.95
C LEU A 56 -7.71 17.03 -7.24
N ALA A 57 -8.39 18.12 -7.58
CA ALA A 57 -8.06 18.91 -8.75
C ALA A 57 -6.62 19.46 -8.67
N ARG A 58 -6.23 20.00 -7.52
CA ARG A 58 -4.86 20.46 -7.30
C ARG A 58 -3.83 19.35 -7.40
N ARG A 59 -4.16 18.17 -6.84
CA ARG A 59 -3.29 16.99 -6.87
C ARG A 59 -3.01 16.56 -8.32
N VAL A 60 -4.03 16.59 -9.15
CA VAL A 60 -3.92 16.23 -10.57
C VAL A 60 -3.16 17.30 -11.34
N THR A 61 -3.54 18.57 -11.23
CA THR A 61 -2.95 19.65 -12.02
C THR A 61 -1.49 19.92 -11.66
N SER A 62 -1.11 19.71 -10.41
CA SER A 62 0.27 19.90 -9.95
C SER A 62 1.21 18.76 -10.35
N ASN A 63 0.70 17.67 -10.90
CA ASN A 63 1.48 16.46 -11.19
C ASN A 63 1.29 15.96 -12.62
N LEU A 64 0.92 16.84 -13.57
CA LEU A 64 0.68 16.45 -14.96
C LEU A 64 1.92 15.92 -15.68
N ASP A 65 3.10 16.16 -15.14
CA ASP A 65 4.38 15.65 -15.64
C ASP A 65 4.67 14.22 -15.17
N ARG A 66 3.82 13.65 -14.31
CA ARG A 66 4.00 12.32 -13.74
C ARG A 66 2.99 11.34 -14.31
N GLU A 67 3.35 10.07 -14.30
CA GLU A 67 2.44 8.97 -14.67
C GLU A 67 1.79 8.31 -13.46
N PHE A 68 2.25 8.66 -12.24
CA PHE A 68 1.82 8.01 -11.01
C PHE A 68 1.85 9.00 -9.85
N VAL A 69 0.72 9.13 -9.16
CA VAL A 69 0.62 9.83 -7.87
C VAL A 69 -0.28 9.02 -6.94
N PHE A 70 0.03 9.05 -5.64
CA PHE A 70 -0.86 8.48 -4.65
C PHE A 70 -2.05 9.42 -4.39
N LEU A 71 -3.24 8.85 -4.37
CA LEU A 71 -4.46 9.57 -3.97
C LEU A 71 -4.86 9.26 -2.54
N ALA A 72 -4.79 8.00 -2.12
CA ALA A 72 -5.04 7.59 -0.74
C ALA A 72 -4.24 6.34 -0.43
N ARG A 73 -3.38 6.42 0.58
CA ARG A 73 -2.57 5.28 1.00
C ARG A 73 -3.23 4.55 2.16
N HIS A 74 -3.03 3.23 2.20
CA HIS A 74 -3.44 2.36 3.30
C HIS A 74 -4.94 2.44 3.62
N MET A 75 -5.77 2.45 2.58
CA MET A 75 -7.22 2.35 2.75
C MET A 75 -7.62 0.94 3.15
N ARG A 76 -8.72 0.83 3.88
CA ARG A 76 -9.33 -0.48 4.09
C ARG A 76 -9.71 -1.08 2.73
N PRO A 77 -9.50 -2.39 2.51
CA PRO A 77 -9.81 -3.00 1.22
C PRO A 77 -11.26 -2.78 0.75
N SER A 78 -12.22 -2.74 1.69
CA SER A 78 -13.62 -2.48 1.35
C SER A 78 -13.84 -1.07 0.81
N ASP A 79 -13.14 -0.07 1.34
CA ASP A 79 -13.25 1.32 0.86
C ASP A 79 -12.54 1.50 -0.48
N ALA A 80 -11.38 0.89 -0.64
CA ALA A 80 -10.65 0.91 -1.92
C ALA A 80 -11.45 0.22 -3.03
N ALA A 81 -12.17 -0.86 -2.71
CA ALA A 81 -13.03 -1.55 -3.66
C ALA A 81 -14.14 -0.64 -4.18
N LYS A 82 -14.68 0.24 -3.33
CA LYS A 82 -15.69 1.23 -3.75
C LYS A 82 -15.11 2.23 -4.75
N VAL A 83 -13.86 2.66 -4.54
CA VAL A 83 -13.17 3.55 -5.48
C VAL A 83 -12.96 2.84 -6.82
N LYS A 84 -12.47 1.61 -6.78
CA LYS A 84 -12.23 0.82 -7.99
C LYS A 84 -13.51 0.54 -8.77
N ALA A 85 -14.63 0.35 -8.07
CA ALA A 85 -15.94 0.11 -8.68
C ALA A 85 -16.48 1.32 -9.46
N LEU A 86 -15.99 2.52 -9.19
CA LEU A 86 -16.35 3.71 -9.97
C LEU A 86 -15.81 3.66 -11.40
N ASP A 87 -14.81 2.83 -11.64
CA ASP A 87 -14.23 2.61 -12.97
C ASP A 87 -13.79 3.91 -13.67
N ILE A 88 -13.08 4.76 -12.91
CA ILE A 88 -12.63 6.07 -13.39
C ILE A 88 -11.32 5.91 -14.16
N PRO A 89 -11.21 6.47 -15.38
CA PRO A 89 -9.98 6.41 -16.15
C PRO A 89 -8.78 6.98 -15.39
N GLY A 90 -7.66 6.26 -15.43
CA GLY A 90 -6.42 6.66 -14.77
C GLY A 90 -6.33 6.34 -13.29
N VAL A 91 -7.37 5.77 -12.70
CA VAL A 91 -7.40 5.42 -11.26
C VAL A 91 -7.33 3.91 -11.09
N ASP A 92 -6.47 3.45 -10.20
CA ASP A 92 -6.35 2.03 -9.88
C ASP A 92 -5.90 1.85 -8.42
N THR A 93 -5.83 0.61 -7.98
CA THR A 93 -5.40 0.26 -6.63
C THR A 93 -4.20 -0.68 -6.68
N LEU A 94 -3.41 -0.66 -5.60
CA LEU A 94 -2.38 -1.66 -5.41
C LEU A 94 -2.38 -2.12 -3.96
N ARG A 95 -2.02 -3.39 -3.76
CA ARG A 95 -1.95 -3.99 -2.44
C ARG A 95 -0.68 -3.54 -1.75
N GLU A 96 -0.85 -3.00 -0.54
CA GLU A 96 0.24 -2.72 0.39
C GLU A 96 -0.05 -3.42 1.72
N TYR A 97 0.81 -3.23 2.72
CA TYR A 97 0.64 -3.82 4.03
C TYR A 97 0.90 -2.78 5.10
N ARG A 98 0.16 -2.89 6.20
CA ARG A 98 0.30 -2.03 7.35
C ARG A 98 0.60 -2.88 8.58
N ARG A 99 1.55 -2.41 9.39
CA ARG A 99 1.91 -3.10 10.62
C ARG A 99 0.84 -2.90 11.70
N TYR A 100 0.54 -3.98 12.39
CA TYR A 100 -0.33 -3.99 13.55
C TYR A 100 0.39 -4.68 14.71
N TYR A 101 0.27 -4.12 15.91
CA TYR A 101 0.94 -4.60 17.12
C TYR A 101 -0.11 -5.03 18.15
N PRO A 102 -0.43 -6.32 18.23
CA PRO A 102 -1.49 -6.81 19.13
C PRO A 102 -1.28 -6.49 20.61
N ALA A 103 -0.01 -6.45 21.06
CA ALA A 103 0.33 -6.11 22.45
C ALA A 103 0.34 -4.59 22.72
N GLY A 104 0.16 -3.77 21.68
CA GLY A 104 0.10 -2.31 21.81
C GLY A 104 1.37 -1.71 22.38
N GLU A 105 1.21 -0.78 23.32
CA GLU A 105 2.33 -0.01 23.87
C GLU A 105 3.26 -0.83 24.76
N VAL A 106 2.84 -1.99 25.25
CA VAL A 106 3.65 -2.83 26.15
C VAL A 106 5.00 -3.18 25.53
N THR A 107 5.03 -3.42 24.22
CA THR A 107 6.24 -3.79 23.48
C THR A 107 6.76 -2.67 22.57
N GLY A 108 6.15 -1.50 22.59
CA GLY A 108 6.37 -0.46 21.61
C GLY A 108 7.83 -0.01 21.45
N HIS A 109 8.53 0.21 22.56
CA HIS A 109 9.93 0.65 22.51
C HIS A 109 10.88 -0.43 21.98
N LEU A 110 10.61 -1.69 22.30
CA LEU A 110 11.45 -2.80 21.87
C LEU A 110 11.21 -3.15 20.41
N LEU A 111 9.96 -3.24 20.00
CA LEU A 111 9.60 -3.55 18.62
C LEU A 111 9.90 -2.41 17.67
N GLY A 112 9.67 -1.17 18.09
CA GLY A 112 9.72 -0.01 17.21
C GLY A 112 8.50 0.06 16.30
N PHE A 113 8.69 0.60 15.12
CA PHE A 113 7.60 0.78 14.16
C PHE A 113 8.14 0.79 12.72
N THR A 114 7.22 0.70 11.75
CA THR A 114 7.51 0.84 10.32
C THR A 114 6.90 2.15 9.81
N ASN A 115 7.46 2.66 8.70
CA ASN A 115 6.88 3.81 8.01
C ASN A 115 5.77 3.36 7.02
N VAL A 116 5.23 4.32 6.27
CA VAL A 116 4.16 4.03 5.29
C VAL A 116 4.61 3.09 4.18
N ASP A 117 5.92 3.01 3.91
CA ASP A 117 6.49 2.10 2.92
C ASP A 117 6.86 0.74 3.52
N ASP A 118 6.43 0.47 4.74
CA ASP A 118 6.65 -0.78 5.47
C ASP A 118 8.14 -1.07 5.73
N VAL A 119 8.92 -0.02 5.94
CA VAL A 119 10.36 -0.09 6.27
C VAL A 119 10.54 0.19 7.76
N GLY A 120 11.31 -0.66 8.44
CA GLY A 120 11.58 -0.51 9.87
C GLY A 120 12.32 0.80 10.19
N GLN A 121 11.84 1.52 11.22
CA GLN A 121 12.37 2.83 11.61
C GLN A 121 13.10 2.79 12.93
N GLU A 122 12.66 1.96 13.85
CA GLU A 122 13.24 1.81 15.20
C GLU A 122 13.10 0.37 15.69
N GLY A 123 13.81 0.04 16.78
CA GLY A 123 13.68 -1.21 17.50
C GLY A 123 14.01 -2.44 16.67
N LEU A 124 13.36 -3.54 16.97
CA LEU A 124 13.53 -4.80 16.23
C LEU A 124 13.10 -4.68 14.77
N GLU A 125 12.10 -3.87 14.49
CA GLU A 125 11.67 -3.62 13.11
C GLU A 125 12.82 -3.07 12.25
N LEU A 126 13.62 -2.16 12.80
CA LEU A 126 14.78 -1.62 12.09
C LEU A 126 15.95 -2.61 12.09
N ALA A 127 16.26 -3.18 13.24
CA ALA A 127 17.43 -4.07 13.40
C ALA A 127 17.36 -5.29 12.48
N TYR A 128 16.16 -5.81 12.25
CA TYR A 128 15.91 -7.00 11.41
C TYR A 128 15.14 -6.69 10.14
N ASP A 129 15.22 -5.44 9.67
CA ASP A 129 14.42 -5.01 8.50
C ASP A 129 14.67 -5.87 7.27
N HIS A 130 15.92 -6.24 6.99
CA HIS A 130 16.23 -7.12 5.84
C HIS A 130 15.60 -8.50 5.96
N TRP A 131 15.55 -9.03 7.18
CA TRP A 131 14.99 -10.34 7.45
C TRP A 131 13.47 -10.32 7.32
N LEU A 132 12.84 -9.32 7.91
CA LEU A 132 11.38 -9.18 7.98
C LEU A 132 10.78 -8.71 6.66
N GLY A 133 11.45 -7.79 5.97
CA GLY A 133 10.88 -7.05 4.85
C GLY A 133 10.67 -7.86 3.58
N GLY A 134 11.40 -8.95 3.39
CA GLY A 134 11.32 -9.72 2.15
C GLY A 134 11.81 -8.91 0.94
N GLU A 135 11.41 -9.33 -0.24
CA GLU A 135 11.75 -8.66 -1.49
C GLU A 135 10.49 -8.33 -2.28
N PRO A 136 10.32 -7.07 -2.72
CA PRO A 136 9.17 -6.72 -3.55
C PRO A 136 9.26 -7.40 -4.92
N GLY A 137 8.10 -7.70 -5.49
CA GLY A 137 7.98 -8.19 -6.84
C GLY A 137 7.62 -7.08 -7.81
N ALA A 138 7.45 -7.46 -9.06
CA ALA A 138 7.01 -6.56 -10.11
C ALA A 138 6.16 -7.33 -11.12
N LYS A 139 5.20 -6.64 -11.73
CA LYS A 139 4.40 -7.18 -12.81
C LYS A 139 4.20 -6.14 -13.89
N ARG A 140 3.99 -6.60 -15.13
CA ARG A 140 3.58 -5.76 -16.24
C ARG A 140 2.06 -5.88 -16.39
N VAL A 141 1.40 -4.75 -16.56
CA VAL A 141 -0.06 -4.72 -16.73
C VAL A 141 -0.40 -4.07 -18.05
N MET A 142 -1.50 -4.54 -18.67
CA MET A 142 -2.09 -3.90 -19.83
C MET A 142 -3.18 -2.95 -19.38
N ARG A 143 -3.22 -1.76 -19.97
CA ARG A 143 -4.26 -0.77 -19.72
C ARG A 143 -5.04 -0.52 -20.99
N ASP A 144 -6.33 -0.18 -20.83
CA ASP A 144 -7.15 0.22 -21.96
C ASP A 144 -6.85 1.68 -22.36
N SER A 145 -7.51 2.18 -23.40
CA SER A 145 -7.33 3.54 -23.88
C SER A 145 -7.70 4.62 -22.87
N LEU A 146 -8.48 4.25 -21.84
CA LEU A 146 -8.89 5.14 -20.75
C LEU A 146 -7.97 5.05 -19.52
N GLY A 147 -6.91 4.24 -19.60
CA GLY A 147 -5.96 4.08 -18.49
C GLY A 147 -6.35 3.06 -17.43
N ARG A 148 -7.44 2.30 -17.63
CA ARG A 148 -7.86 1.26 -16.70
C ARG A 148 -7.07 -0.02 -16.95
N THR A 149 -6.70 -0.71 -15.87
CA THR A 149 -6.03 -2.00 -15.98
C THR A 149 -7.01 -3.05 -16.51
N ILE A 150 -6.71 -3.63 -17.68
CA ILE A 150 -7.55 -4.66 -18.30
C ILE A 150 -7.15 -6.03 -17.77
N GLU A 151 -5.87 -6.33 -17.81
CA GLU A 151 -5.33 -7.63 -17.38
C GLU A 151 -3.86 -7.50 -17.00
N ASP A 152 -3.36 -8.49 -16.26
CA ASP A 152 -1.94 -8.64 -16.00
C ASP A 152 -1.30 -9.32 -17.21
N ILE A 153 -0.35 -8.64 -17.89
CA ILE A 153 0.32 -9.21 -19.06
C ILE A 153 1.31 -10.29 -18.62
N GLU A 154 2.17 -9.97 -17.66
CA GLU A 154 3.13 -10.91 -17.13
C GLU A 154 3.60 -10.51 -15.73
N ARG A 155 3.98 -11.51 -14.95
CA ARG A 155 4.66 -11.29 -13.68
C ARG A 155 6.16 -11.33 -13.95
N ILE A 156 6.82 -10.15 -13.89
CA ILE A 156 8.26 -10.03 -14.13
C ILE A 156 9.03 -10.70 -12.98
N LYS A 157 8.59 -10.47 -11.75
CA LYS A 157 9.21 -11.01 -10.54
C LYS A 157 8.14 -11.21 -9.48
N ALA A 158 8.08 -12.41 -8.90
CA ALA A 158 7.20 -12.67 -7.77
C ALA A 158 7.74 -11.99 -6.50
N PRO A 159 6.89 -11.40 -5.64
CA PRO A 159 7.34 -10.93 -4.35
C PRO A 159 7.78 -12.12 -3.49
N ARG A 160 8.84 -11.92 -2.71
CA ARG A 160 9.30 -12.91 -1.73
C ARG A 160 8.91 -12.41 -0.36
N PRO A 161 8.01 -13.10 0.36
CA PRO A 161 7.62 -12.67 1.70
C PRO A 161 8.83 -12.68 2.63
N GLY A 162 8.80 -11.78 3.61
CA GLY A 162 9.81 -11.77 4.66
C GLY A 162 9.66 -12.98 5.56
N GLN A 163 10.68 -13.19 6.39
CA GLN A 163 10.70 -14.28 7.33
C GLN A 163 10.29 -13.80 8.71
N ASP A 164 9.64 -14.68 9.48
CA ASP A 164 9.23 -14.39 10.84
C ASP A 164 10.46 -14.32 11.76
N LEU A 165 10.39 -13.43 12.74
CA LEU A 165 11.41 -13.29 13.78
C LEU A 165 10.82 -13.75 15.11
N ARG A 166 11.31 -14.87 15.63
CA ARG A 166 10.94 -15.34 16.96
C ARG A 166 11.89 -14.75 17.99
N THR A 167 11.32 -14.12 19.01
CA THR A 167 12.08 -13.47 20.07
C THR A 167 12.05 -14.26 21.36
N SER A 168 12.84 -13.83 22.35
CA SER A 168 12.80 -14.35 23.71
C SER A 168 11.83 -13.59 24.62
N ILE A 169 11.05 -12.67 24.06
CA ILE A 169 10.08 -11.86 24.81
C ILE A 169 8.99 -12.76 25.37
N ASP A 170 8.66 -12.54 26.65
CA ASP A 170 7.58 -13.24 27.35
C ASP A 170 6.69 -12.19 28.01
N LEU A 171 5.45 -12.10 27.54
CA LEU A 171 4.47 -11.15 28.04
C LEU A 171 3.58 -11.77 29.15
#